data_f1d6fd9dfb86c9974a2e7e5462b282b7
#
_entry.id   f1d6fd9dfb86c9974a2e7e5462b282b7
#
_cell.length_a   1.000
_cell.length_b   1.000
_cell.length_c   1.000
_cell.angle_alpha   90.00
_cell.angle_beta   90.00
_cell.angle_gamma   90.00
#
_symmetry.space_group_name_H-M   'P 1'
#
loop_
_entity.id
_entity.type
_entity.pdbx_description
1 polymer ?
#
loop_
_entity_poly.entity_id
_entity_poly.type
_entity_poly.pdbx_seq_one_letter_code
_entity_poly.pdbx_strand_id
1 'polypeptide(L)'
;MQSAIPATTAVGRTIIDMALRRQRPGSGSSVAFLAERTTLMTWPDLSTVLTAVPWAVVGAVATRLYMPERLTRDLDIAIWVGDAAEAHRKLAAAGLVKQGDLSIGGATWQTPDGHLIDLIEGREPWWPQALAEAQTNRDAVGLPILPLSYLIYMKMQASRPQDLGDLARMLGQADDDSLDKIRDFLRRYSPDDLEDLESLIKLGKLETQ
;
A
#
# COMPACT_ATOMS: atom_id res chain seq x y z
N MET A 1 -21.09 -18.05 0.04
CA MET A 1 -19.90 -18.60 0.73
C MET A 1 -18.93 -17.45 0.83
N GLN A 2 -18.81 -16.83 2.00
CA GLN A 2 -17.77 -15.84 2.28
C GLN A 2 -16.42 -16.57 2.27
N SER A 3 -15.57 -16.25 1.32
CA SER A 3 -14.16 -16.63 1.37
C SER A 3 -13.54 -15.84 2.51
N ALA A 4 -13.27 -16.49 3.63
CA ALA A 4 -12.48 -15.90 4.70
C ALA A 4 -11.10 -15.61 4.14
N ILE A 5 -10.71 -14.32 4.11
CA ILE A 5 -9.35 -13.89 3.81
C ILE A 5 -8.49 -14.47 4.94
N PRO A 6 -7.41 -15.20 4.64
CA PRO A 6 -6.59 -15.79 5.68
C PRO A 6 -5.91 -14.68 6.51
N ALA A 7 -5.99 -14.81 7.82
CA ALA A 7 -5.16 -14.03 8.76
C ALA A 7 -3.67 -14.12 8.39
N THR A 8 -2.85 -13.20 8.89
CA THR A 8 -1.39 -13.19 8.66
C THR A 8 -0.83 -14.61 8.70
N THR A 9 -0.15 -15.04 7.66
CA THR A 9 0.28 -16.43 7.52
C THR A 9 1.17 -16.84 8.69
N ALA A 10 1.18 -18.13 9.06
CA ALA A 10 2.05 -18.66 10.12
C ALA A 10 3.54 -18.29 9.89
N VAL A 11 3.94 -18.16 8.62
CA VAL A 11 5.28 -17.70 8.22
C VAL A 11 5.47 -16.23 8.58
N GLY A 12 4.48 -15.37 8.33
CA GLY A 12 4.53 -13.95 8.70
C GLY A 12 4.68 -13.75 10.21
N ARG A 13 3.89 -14.44 11.02
CA ARG A 13 4.02 -14.43 12.50
C ARG A 13 5.40 -14.88 12.96
N THR A 14 5.92 -15.97 12.40
CA THR A 14 7.26 -16.47 12.73
C THR A 14 8.34 -15.42 12.43
N ILE A 15 8.26 -14.73 11.29
CA ILE A 15 9.20 -13.67 10.92
C ILE A 15 9.14 -12.48 11.88
N ILE A 16 7.92 -12.04 12.23
CA ILE A 16 7.70 -10.96 13.22
C ILE A 16 8.32 -11.33 14.57
N ASP A 17 8.05 -12.52 15.08
CA ASP A 17 8.59 -13.02 16.34
C ASP A 17 10.12 -13.08 16.32
N MET A 18 10.70 -13.55 15.21
CA MET A 18 12.16 -13.59 15.05
C MET A 18 12.76 -12.19 15.02
N ALA A 19 12.12 -11.25 14.33
CA ALA A 19 12.54 -9.85 14.27
C ALA A 19 12.53 -9.22 15.67
N LEU A 20 11.43 -9.33 16.40
CA LEU A 20 11.30 -8.81 17.77
C LEU A 20 12.35 -9.36 18.75
N ARG A 21 12.69 -10.66 18.65
CA ARG A 21 13.73 -11.28 19.50
C ARG A 21 15.14 -10.82 19.19
N ARG A 22 15.40 -10.37 17.96
CA ARG A 22 16.75 -10.00 17.49
C ARG A 22 16.94 -8.48 17.42
N GLN A 23 15.87 -7.73 17.47
CA GLN A 23 15.92 -6.27 17.35
C GLN A 23 16.63 -5.64 18.54
N ARG A 24 17.46 -4.63 18.24
CA ARG A 24 18.10 -3.76 19.22
C ARG A 24 17.76 -2.32 18.88
N PRO A 25 17.53 -1.44 19.89
CA PRO A 25 17.32 -0.02 19.63
C PRO A 25 18.41 0.56 18.74
N GLY A 26 18.03 1.35 17.75
CA GLY A 26 18.96 1.99 16.82
C GLY A 26 19.64 1.04 15.79
N SER A 27 19.18 -0.22 15.68
CA SER A 27 19.74 -1.17 14.67
C SER A 27 19.14 -1.02 13.28
N GLY A 28 18.11 -0.19 13.10
CA GLY A 28 17.48 0.11 11.81
C GLY A 28 18.32 1.08 10.97
N SER A 29 18.01 1.15 9.66
CA SER A 29 18.58 2.18 8.79
C SER A 29 17.99 3.54 9.14
N SER A 30 18.83 4.58 9.27
CA SER A 30 18.34 5.92 9.55
C SER A 30 17.43 6.42 8.41
N VAL A 31 16.39 7.19 8.76
CA VAL A 31 15.48 7.82 7.79
C VAL A 31 16.27 8.71 6.81
N ALA A 32 17.27 9.45 7.31
CA ALA A 32 18.14 10.27 6.48
C ALA A 32 18.93 9.45 5.45
N PHE A 33 19.51 8.31 5.85
CA PHE A 33 20.24 7.42 4.95
C PHE A 33 19.34 6.82 3.88
N LEU A 34 18.11 6.48 4.22
CA LEU A 34 17.13 5.98 3.24
C LEU A 34 16.68 7.08 2.29
N ALA A 35 16.42 8.30 2.79
CA ALA A 35 16.02 9.45 1.99
C ALA A 35 17.09 9.85 0.96
N GLU A 36 18.38 9.83 1.31
CA GLU A 36 19.48 10.12 0.37
C GLU A 36 19.56 9.12 -0.79
N ARG A 37 19.13 7.90 -0.60
CA ARG A 37 19.16 6.83 -1.62
C ARG A 37 17.91 6.77 -2.47
N THR A 38 16.87 7.49 -2.09
CA THR A 38 15.59 7.49 -2.80
C THR A 38 15.61 8.59 -3.85
N THR A 39 15.92 8.24 -5.09
CA THR A 39 15.66 9.11 -6.22
C THR A 39 14.15 9.20 -6.37
N LEU A 40 13.61 10.41 -6.33
CA LEU A 40 12.19 10.67 -6.62
C LEU A 40 11.91 10.20 -8.05
N MET A 41 11.42 9.00 -8.20
CA MET A 41 10.95 8.51 -9.49
C MET A 41 9.68 9.28 -9.85
N THR A 42 9.65 9.79 -11.07
CA THR A 42 8.46 10.46 -11.60
C THR A 42 7.53 9.38 -12.16
N TRP A 43 6.37 9.25 -11.53
CA TRP A 43 5.31 8.34 -11.99
C TRP A 43 4.27 9.10 -12.80
N PRO A 44 3.64 8.46 -13.80
CA PRO A 44 2.61 9.10 -14.60
C PRO A 44 1.40 9.48 -13.73
N ASP A 45 0.94 10.72 -13.85
CA ASP A 45 -0.33 11.15 -13.27
C ASP A 45 -1.47 10.71 -14.18
N LEU A 46 -2.29 9.80 -13.67
CA LEU A 46 -3.45 9.26 -14.40
C LEU A 46 -4.73 10.07 -14.18
N SER A 47 -4.69 11.19 -13.47
CA SER A 47 -5.89 12.01 -13.17
C SER A 47 -6.58 12.52 -14.44
N THR A 48 -5.83 12.79 -15.50
CA THR A 48 -6.37 13.21 -16.80
C THR A 48 -6.94 12.05 -17.60
N VAL A 49 -6.45 10.83 -17.38
CA VAL A 49 -6.90 9.59 -18.03
C VAL A 49 -8.11 9.03 -17.32
N LEU A 50 -8.03 8.85 -16.00
CA LEU A 50 -9.07 8.26 -15.17
C LEU A 50 -10.09 9.32 -14.66
N THR A 51 -10.39 10.31 -15.47
CA THR A 51 -11.40 11.33 -15.12
C THR A 51 -12.71 10.69 -14.71
N ALA A 52 -13.30 11.14 -13.58
CA ALA A 52 -14.52 10.62 -12.98
C ALA A 52 -14.44 9.14 -12.48
N VAL A 53 -13.29 8.52 -12.53
CA VAL A 53 -13.01 7.24 -11.87
C VAL A 53 -12.11 7.52 -10.66
N PRO A 54 -12.61 7.39 -9.42
CA PRO A 54 -11.75 7.52 -8.25
C PRO A 54 -10.67 6.44 -8.25
N TRP A 55 -9.43 6.86 -8.07
CA TRP A 55 -8.28 5.96 -8.01
C TRP A 55 -7.29 6.40 -6.94
N ALA A 56 -6.43 5.51 -6.51
CA ALA A 56 -5.36 5.82 -5.59
C ALA A 56 -4.11 4.99 -5.89
N VAL A 57 -2.94 5.57 -5.64
CA VAL A 57 -1.68 4.82 -5.61
C VAL A 57 -1.66 3.93 -4.38
N VAL A 58 -1.26 2.69 -4.58
CA VAL A 58 -1.10 1.65 -3.56
C VAL A 58 0.31 1.06 -3.63
N GLY A 59 0.55 -0.09 -3.03
CA GLY A 59 1.81 -0.82 -3.18
C GLY A 59 3.03 -0.07 -2.62
N ALA A 60 4.15 -0.21 -3.32
CA ALA A 60 5.43 0.34 -2.88
C ALA A 60 5.51 1.86 -3.01
N VAL A 61 4.97 2.42 -4.10
CA VAL A 61 5.00 3.87 -4.35
C VAL A 61 4.19 4.63 -3.30
N ALA A 62 3.05 4.07 -2.85
CA ALA A 62 2.22 4.69 -1.82
C ALA A 62 2.95 4.88 -0.49
N THR A 63 3.92 4.01 -0.18
CA THR A 63 4.64 4.10 1.10
C THR A 63 5.43 5.38 1.26
N ARG A 64 5.78 6.08 0.16
CA ARG A 64 6.58 7.30 0.19
C ARG A 64 5.95 8.47 0.97
N LEU A 65 4.64 8.45 1.15
CA LEU A 65 3.95 9.42 1.99
C LEU A 65 4.18 9.17 3.49
N TYR A 66 4.53 7.94 3.86
CA TYR A 66 4.57 7.47 5.26
C TYR A 66 5.96 7.02 5.71
N MET A 67 6.88 6.80 4.78
CA MET A 67 8.28 6.43 5.03
C MET A 67 9.12 6.78 3.79
N PRO A 68 10.48 6.81 3.88
CA PRO A 68 11.33 6.98 2.70
C PRO A 68 11.02 5.94 1.63
N GLU A 69 10.85 6.40 0.38
CA GLU A 69 10.50 5.56 -0.75
C GLU A 69 11.56 4.50 -1.01
N ARG A 70 11.15 3.29 -1.35
CA ARG A 70 12.04 2.25 -1.87
C ARG A 70 11.92 2.14 -3.39
N LEU A 71 12.98 1.70 -4.04
CA LEU A 71 12.95 1.47 -5.48
C LEU A 71 11.89 0.43 -5.85
N THR A 72 11.06 0.77 -6.83
CA THR A 72 10.13 -0.13 -7.49
C THR A 72 10.15 0.12 -8.99
N ARG A 73 9.68 -0.83 -9.80
CA ARG A 73 9.68 -0.75 -11.27
C ARG A 73 8.30 -0.53 -11.85
N ASP A 74 7.29 -0.65 -11.05
CA ASP A 74 5.87 -0.62 -11.38
C ASP A 74 5.13 0.36 -10.47
N LEU A 75 4.08 0.93 -11.00
CA LEU A 75 3.14 1.75 -10.27
C LEU A 75 1.89 0.92 -10.00
N ASP A 76 1.65 0.61 -8.74
CA ASP A 76 0.40 -0.01 -8.32
C ASP A 76 -0.66 1.06 -8.09
N ILE A 77 -1.81 0.97 -8.76
CA ILE A 77 -2.99 1.79 -8.50
C ILE A 77 -4.19 0.93 -8.21
N ALA A 78 -5.13 1.46 -7.46
CA ALA A 78 -6.38 0.77 -7.17
C ALA A 78 -7.59 1.61 -7.55
N ILE A 79 -8.64 0.91 -7.97
CA ILE A 79 -9.97 1.44 -8.25
C ILE A 79 -11.03 0.57 -7.57
N TRP A 80 -12.24 1.07 -7.48
CA TRP A 80 -13.39 0.24 -7.14
C TRP A 80 -13.76 -0.69 -8.29
N VAL A 81 -14.04 -1.96 -8.02
CA VAL A 81 -14.41 -2.95 -9.05
C VAL A 81 -15.64 -2.52 -9.87
N GLY A 82 -16.56 -1.75 -9.28
CA GLY A 82 -17.73 -1.21 -9.98
C GLY A 82 -17.36 -0.26 -11.13
N ASP A 83 -16.17 0.35 -11.09
CA ASP A 83 -15.66 1.28 -12.10
C ASP A 83 -14.68 0.62 -13.07
N ALA A 84 -14.42 -0.70 -12.93
CA ALA A 84 -13.38 -1.40 -13.67
C ALA A 84 -13.54 -1.30 -15.18
N ALA A 85 -14.76 -1.53 -15.70
CA ALA A 85 -15.02 -1.47 -17.15
C ALA A 85 -14.70 -0.09 -17.74
N GLU A 86 -15.05 0.96 -17.03
CA GLU A 86 -14.78 2.35 -17.43
C GLU A 86 -13.28 2.67 -17.34
N ALA A 87 -12.61 2.25 -16.26
CA ALA A 87 -11.18 2.44 -16.10
C ALA A 87 -10.39 1.77 -17.23
N HIS A 88 -10.65 0.50 -17.52
CA HIS A 88 -10.01 -0.22 -18.61
C HIS A 88 -10.23 0.46 -19.97
N ARG A 89 -11.46 0.90 -20.24
CA ARG A 89 -11.79 1.62 -21.49
C ARG A 89 -10.99 2.93 -21.60
N LYS A 90 -10.86 3.68 -20.52
CA LYS A 90 -10.11 4.95 -20.50
C LYS A 90 -8.61 4.74 -20.67
N LEU A 91 -8.02 3.74 -20.01
CA LEU A 91 -6.60 3.41 -20.16
C LEU A 91 -6.30 3.02 -21.63
N ALA A 92 -7.13 2.16 -22.21
CA ALA A 92 -6.98 1.78 -23.62
C ALA A 92 -7.13 2.98 -24.57
N ALA A 93 -8.11 3.87 -24.34
CA ALA A 93 -8.33 5.06 -25.15
C ALA A 93 -7.16 6.08 -25.03
N ALA A 94 -6.44 6.09 -23.90
CA ALA A 94 -5.24 6.89 -23.71
C ALA A 94 -3.96 6.26 -24.31
N GLY A 95 -4.11 5.12 -25.00
CA GLY A 95 -2.98 4.47 -25.68
C GLY A 95 -2.18 3.51 -24.82
N LEU A 96 -2.63 3.21 -23.59
CA LEU A 96 -2.00 2.16 -22.79
C LEU A 96 -2.32 0.78 -23.37
N VAL A 97 -1.37 -0.15 -23.26
CA VAL A 97 -1.52 -1.53 -23.77
C VAL A 97 -1.59 -2.50 -22.60
N LYS A 98 -2.68 -3.28 -22.56
CA LYS A 98 -2.86 -4.33 -21.56
C LYS A 98 -1.83 -5.45 -21.78
N GLN A 99 -1.07 -5.77 -20.72
CA GLN A 99 -0.03 -6.80 -20.75
C GLN A 99 -0.52 -8.15 -20.21
N GLY A 100 -1.46 -8.16 -19.29
CA GLY A 100 -2.02 -9.36 -18.69
C GLY A 100 -2.97 -9.09 -17.54
N ASP A 101 -3.61 -10.15 -17.04
CA ASP A 101 -4.49 -10.07 -15.88
C ASP A 101 -3.71 -10.33 -14.57
N LEU A 102 -4.10 -9.63 -13.51
CA LEU A 102 -3.57 -9.85 -12.17
C LEU A 102 -4.36 -10.97 -11.46
N SER A 103 -3.66 -11.88 -10.78
CA SER A 103 -4.29 -12.97 -10.03
C SER A 103 -5.21 -12.49 -8.90
N ILE A 104 -4.99 -11.27 -8.42
CA ILE A 104 -5.77 -10.64 -7.34
C ILE A 104 -6.98 -9.84 -7.86
N GLY A 105 -7.17 -9.78 -9.17
CA GLY A 105 -8.17 -8.95 -9.86
C GLY A 105 -7.57 -7.65 -10.39
N GLY A 106 -7.92 -7.34 -11.65
CA GLY A 106 -7.36 -6.23 -12.39
C GLY A 106 -6.39 -6.65 -13.48
N ALA A 107 -5.53 -5.74 -13.93
CA ALA A 107 -4.62 -5.99 -15.05
C ALA A 107 -3.37 -5.11 -14.99
N THR A 108 -2.27 -5.63 -15.53
CA THR A 108 -1.06 -4.85 -15.83
C THR A 108 -1.22 -4.12 -17.15
N TRP A 109 -0.92 -2.84 -17.15
CA TRP A 109 -0.91 -1.96 -18.31
C TRP A 109 0.47 -1.38 -18.55
N GLN A 110 0.80 -1.12 -19.82
CA GLN A 110 2.02 -0.43 -20.19
C GLN A 110 1.68 0.90 -20.86
N THR A 111 2.30 1.97 -20.39
CA THR A 111 2.20 3.30 -21.00
C THR A 111 3.00 3.37 -22.30
N PRO A 112 2.73 4.33 -23.21
CA PRO A 112 3.50 4.50 -24.45
C PRO A 112 5.00 4.73 -24.25
N ASP A 113 5.40 5.29 -23.12
CA ASP A 113 6.80 5.53 -22.71
C ASP A 113 7.41 4.35 -21.92
N GLY A 114 6.67 3.24 -21.78
CA GLY A 114 7.17 1.96 -21.28
C GLY A 114 7.01 1.71 -19.78
N HIS A 115 6.39 2.62 -19.01
CA HIS A 115 6.10 2.37 -17.59
C HIS A 115 5.05 1.27 -17.43
N LEU A 116 5.24 0.39 -16.43
CA LEU A 116 4.26 -0.60 -16.05
C LEU A 116 3.35 -0.06 -14.94
N ILE A 117 2.05 -0.29 -15.09
CA ILE A 117 1.01 0.09 -14.15
C ILE A 117 0.16 -1.12 -13.85
N ASP A 118 0.14 -1.53 -12.58
CA ASP A 118 -0.76 -2.56 -12.09
C ASP A 118 -2.05 -1.91 -11.59
N LEU A 119 -3.14 -2.09 -12.34
CA LEU A 119 -4.48 -1.65 -11.95
C LEU A 119 -5.15 -2.74 -11.14
N ILE A 120 -5.32 -2.51 -9.84
CA ILE A 120 -5.96 -3.43 -8.89
C ILE A 120 -7.44 -3.09 -8.76
N GLU A 121 -8.32 -4.08 -8.88
CA GLU A 121 -9.77 -3.95 -8.70
C GLU A 121 -10.17 -4.32 -7.28
N GLY A 122 -10.37 -3.31 -6.43
CA GLY A 122 -10.81 -3.50 -5.05
C GLY A 122 -12.27 -3.95 -4.95
N ARG A 123 -12.55 -4.96 -4.14
CA ARG A 123 -13.89 -5.60 -4.03
C ARG A 123 -14.51 -5.47 -2.66
N GLU A 124 -13.73 -5.20 -1.62
CA GLU A 124 -14.21 -5.09 -0.25
C GLU A 124 -15.05 -3.81 -0.06
N PRO A 125 -16.05 -3.82 0.84
CA PRO A 125 -16.99 -2.72 1.00
C PRO A 125 -16.36 -1.37 1.38
N TRP A 126 -15.14 -1.37 1.90
CA TRP A 126 -14.44 -0.16 2.33
C TRP A 126 -13.78 0.61 1.16
N TRP A 127 -13.59 0.01 -0.02
CA TRP A 127 -12.88 0.63 -1.14
C TRP A 127 -13.45 1.98 -1.59
N PRO A 128 -14.79 2.16 -1.75
CA PRO A 128 -15.32 3.45 -2.17
C PRO A 128 -14.95 4.58 -1.21
N GLN A 129 -14.98 4.31 0.10
CA GLN A 129 -14.58 5.29 1.11
C GLN A 129 -13.07 5.58 1.03
N ALA A 130 -12.23 4.55 0.96
CA ALA A 130 -10.78 4.68 0.88
C ALA A 130 -10.35 5.51 -0.34
N LEU A 131 -10.96 5.27 -1.49
CA LEU A 131 -10.70 6.03 -2.73
C LEU A 131 -11.17 7.49 -2.64
N ALA A 132 -12.29 7.74 -1.97
CA ALA A 132 -12.76 9.11 -1.72
C ALA A 132 -11.79 9.88 -0.79
N GLU A 133 -11.32 9.25 0.28
CA GLU A 133 -10.34 9.83 1.20
C GLU A 133 -8.98 10.07 0.50
N ALA A 134 -8.56 9.18 -0.39
CA ALA A 134 -7.33 9.33 -1.16
C ALA A 134 -7.29 10.61 -2.01
N GLN A 135 -8.46 11.15 -2.44
CA GLN A 135 -8.49 12.35 -3.25
C GLN A 135 -7.94 13.59 -2.50
N THR A 136 -7.95 13.58 -1.19
CA THR A 136 -7.37 14.62 -0.31
C THR A 136 -6.05 14.20 0.31
N ASN A 137 -5.69 12.93 0.26
CA ASN A 137 -4.45 12.36 0.79
C ASN A 137 -3.41 12.24 -0.34
N ARG A 138 -2.71 13.36 -0.61
CA ARG A 138 -1.82 13.46 -1.77
C ARG A 138 -0.35 13.57 -1.36
N ASP A 139 0.52 12.99 -2.18
CA ASP A 139 1.96 13.16 -2.01
C ASP A 139 2.47 14.52 -2.52
N ALA A 140 3.79 14.72 -2.42
CA ALA A 140 4.44 15.98 -2.80
C ALA A 140 4.30 16.33 -4.30
N VAL A 141 4.04 15.34 -5.17
CA VAL A 141 3.82 15.55 -6.61
C VAL A 141 2.34 15.55 -6.99
N GLY A 142 1.45 15.41 -6.02
CA GLY A 142 0.01 15.53 -6.20
C GLY A 142 -0.72 14.24 -6.53
N LEU A 143 -0.07 13.07 -6.48
CA LEU A 143 -0.74 11.79 -6.71
C LEU A 143 -1.62 11.41 -5.52
N PRO A 144 -2.84 10.89 -5.75
CA PRO A 144 -3.71 10.41 -4.68
C PRO A 144 -3.14 9.14 -4.10
N ILE A 145 -2.81 9.16 -2.81
CA ILE A 145 -2.23 8.02 -2.09
C ILE A 145 -3.29 7.38 -1.20
N LEU A 146 -3.37 6.05 -1.22
CA LEU A 146 -4.28 5.34 -0.32
C LEU A 146 -3.96 5.69 1.14
N PRO A 147 -4.96 6.07 1.98
CA PRO A 147 -4.72 6.41 3.37
C PRO A 147 -4.09 5.26 4.17
N LEU A 148 -3.31 5.62 5.18
CA LEU A 148 -2.42 4.70 5.90
C LEU A 148 -3.13 3.45 6.42
N SER A 149 -4.33 3.58 7.00
CA SER A 149 -5.06 2.44 7.58
C SER A 149 -5.37 1.35 6.55
N TYR A 150 -5.78 1.74 5.35
CA TYR A 150 -6.07 0.80 4.27
C TYR A 150 -4.79 0.20 3.69
N LEU A 151 -3.73 1.01 3.55
CA LEU A 151 -2.43 0.55 3.04
C LEU A 151 -1.79 -0.48 3.99
N ILE A 152 -1.83 -0.22 5.31
CA ILE A 152 -1.40 -1.17 6.35
C ILE A 152 -2.18 -2.48 6.21
N TYR A 153 -3.51 -2.41 6.16
CA TYR A 153 -4.35 -3.59 6.00
C TYR A 153 -3.98 -4.40 4.76
N MET A 154 -3.89 -3.76 3.58
CA MET A 154 -3.51 -4.44 2.34
C MET A 154 -2.15 -5.15 2.44
N LYS A 155 -1.16 -4.51 3.05
CA LYS A 155 0.17 -5.09 3.23
C LYS A 155 0.17 -6.25 4.24
N MET A 156 -0.62 -6.16 5.31
CA MET A 156 -0.79 -7.28 6.25
C MET A 156 -1.41 -8.49 5.55
N GLN A 157 -2.45 -8.28 4.73
CA GLN A 157 -3.09 -9.35 3.96
C GLN A 157 -2.14 -9.96 2.92
N ALA A 158 -1.29 -9.17 2.27
CA ALA A 158 -0.30 -9.66 1.30
C ALA A 158 0.79 -10.50 1.97
N SER A 159 1.17 -10.18 3.21
CA SER A 159 2.11 -10.93 4.07
C SER A 159 3.44 -11.33 3.40
N ARG A 160 3.91 -10.57 2.42
CA ARG A 160 5.22 -10.83 1.79
C ARG A 160 6.34 -10.34 2.72
N PRO A 161 7.53 -10.97 2.72
CA PRO A 161 8.65 -10.54 3.59
C PRO A 161 8.99 -9.05 3.49
N GLN A 162 8.94 -8.49 2.30
CA GLN A 162 9.17 -7.06 2.07
C GLN A 162 8.07 -6.17 2.67
N ASP A 163 6.82 -6.64 2.70
CA ASP A 163 5.71 -5.89 3.27
C ASP A 163 5.84 -5.77 4.79
N LEU A 164 6.39 -6.77 5.47
CA LEU A 164 6.65 -6.71 6.91
C LEU A 164 7.66 -5.61 7.27
N GLY A 165 8.70 -5.42 6.47
CA GLY A 165 9.64 -4.32 6.64
C GLY A 165 9.01 -2.96 6.39
N ASP A 166 8.19 -2.82 5.33
CA ASP A 166 7.45 -1.60 5.05
C ASP A 166 6.46 -1.27 6.18
N LEU A 167 5.73 -2.29 6.67
CA LEU A 167 4.79 -2.16 7.80
C LEU A 167 5.47 -1.64 9.06
N ALA A 168 6.57 -2.27 9.47
CA ALA A 168 7.31 -1.84 10.66
C ALA A 168 7.75 -0.38 10.55
N ARG A 169 8.31 0.04 9.39
CA ARG A 169 8.77 1.42 9.18
C ARG A 169 7.64 2.44 9.18
N MET A 170 6.54 2.16 8.47
CA MET A 170 5.37 3.05 8.44
C MET A 170 4.74 3.19 9.83
N LEU A 171 4.54 2.08 10.54
CA LEU A 171 3.97 2.05 11.88
C LEU A 171 4.89 2.69 12.93
N GLY A 172 6.20 2.56 12.76
CA GLY A 172 7.18 3.22 13.64
C GLY A 172 7.14 4.74 13.56
N GLN A 173 6.80 5.29 12.39
CA GLN A 173 6.72 6.74 12.13
C GLN A 173 5.32 7.32 12.34
N ALA A 174 4.28 6.47 12.45
CA ALA A 174 2.91 6.91 12.62
C ALA A 174 2.71 7.55 14.01
N ASP A 175 1.94 8.64 14.03
CA ASP A 175 1.46 9.25 15.28
C ASP A 175 0.35 8.41 15.93
N ASP A 176 0.01 8.75 17.17
CA ASP A 176 -0.95 7.98 17.95
C ASP A 176 -2.35 8.03 17.35
N ASP A 177 -2.77 9.18 16.78
CA ASP A 177 -4.07 9.31 16.10
C ASP A 177 -4.16 8.40 14.86
N SER A 178 -3.07 8.30 14.10
CA SER A 178 -2.97 7.38 12.95
C SER A 178 -3.00 5.92 13.39
N LEU A 179 -2.28 5.59 14.47
CA LEU A 179 -2.27 4.24 15.03
C LEU A 179 -3.66 3.83 15.53
N ASP A 180 -4.40 4.73 16.16
CA ASP A 180 -5.76 4.45 16.63
C ASP A 180 -6.73 4.22 15.47
N LYS A 181 -6.64 5.00 14.38
CA LYS A 181 -7.42 4.78 13.16
C LYS A 181 -7.11 3.41 12.52
N ILE A 182 -5.83 3.00 12.52
CA ILE A 182 -5.42 1.68 12.03
C ILE A 182 -6.02 0.57 12.88
N ARG A 183 -5.94 0.70 14.23
CA ARG A 183 -6.53 -0.25 15.17
C ARG A 183 -8.03 -0.39 14.98
N ASP A 184 -8.75 0.73 14.82
CA ASP A 184 -10.20 0.73 14.62
C ASP A 184 -10.58 0.07 13.29
N PHE A 185 -9.80 0.32 12.25
CA PHE A 185 -10.00 -0.32 10.96
C PHE A 185 -9.80 -1.85 11.04
N LEU A 186 -8.70 -2.30 11.66
CA LEU A 186 -8.44 -3.73 11.83
C LEU A 186 -9.45 -4.42 12.75
N ARG A 187 -9.90 -3.79 13.83
CA ARG A 187 -10.98 -4.34 14.66
C ARG A 187 -12.23 -4.67 13.86
N ARG A 188 -12.51 -3.86 12.85
CA ARG A 188 -13.71 -4.04 12.02
C ARG A 188 -13.53 -5.06 10.91
N TYR A 189 -12.36 -5.13 10.28
CA TYR A 189 -12.17 -5.89 9.04
C TYR A 189 -11.25 -7.11 9.19
N SER A 190 -10.40 -7.16 10.20
CA SER A 190 -9.47 -8.25 10.46
C SER A 190 -9.05 -8.30 11.94
N PRO A 191 -9.99 -8.58 12.87
CA PRO A 191 -9.70 -8.56 14.31
C PRO A 191 -8.59 -9.53 14.72
N ASP A 192 -8.41 -10.63 13.98
CA ASP A 192 -7.39 -11.63 14.25
C ASP A 192 -5.97 -11.14 13.99
N ASP A 193 -5.81 -10.05 13.21
CA ASP A 193 -4.51 -9.47 12.89
C ASP A 193 -4.06 -8.38 13.90
N LEU A 194 -4.86 -8.07 14.94
CA LEU A 194 -4.53 -7.03 15.91
C LEU A 194 -3.27 -7.32 16.73
N GLU A 195 -3.04 -8.57 17.10
CA GLU A 195 -1.83 -8.97 17.83
C GLU A 195 -0.57 -8.77 16.98
N ASP A 196 -0.64 -9.12 15.71
CA ASP A 196 0.44 -8.92 14.75
C ASP A 196 0.67 -7.42 14.50
N LEU A 197 -0.38 -6.61 14.41
CA LEU A 197 -0.29 -5.15 14.32
C LEU A 197 0.49 -4.56 15.50
N GLU A 198 0.13 -4.90 16.74
CA GLU A 198 0.82 -4.38 17.93
C GLU A 198 2.29 -4.82 17.97
N SER A 199 2.57 -6.03 17.53
CA SER A 199 3.93 -6.53 17.41
C SER A 199 4.75 -5.75 16.38
N LEU A 200 4.14 -5.39 15.24
CA LEU A 200 4.76 -4.57 14.18
C LEU A 200 4.94 -3.12 14.62
N ILE A 201 3.99 -2.53 15.35
CA ILE A 201 4.13 -1.20 15.95
C ILE A 201 5.35 -1.18 16.90
N LYS A 202 5.45 -2.16 17.79
CA LYS A 202 6.57 -2.27 18.71
C LYS A 202 7.90 -2.40 17.96
N LEU A 203 7.95 -3.24 16.92
CA LEU A 203 9.14 -3.41 16.09
C LEU A 203 9.55 -2.09 15.43
N GLY A 204 8.60 -1.38 14.81
CA GLY A 204 8.85 -0.11 14.14
C GLY A 204 9.32 0.99 15.09
N LYS A 205 8.72 1.10 16.29
CA LYS A 205 9.18 2.06 17.32
C LYS A 205 10.61 1.78 17.80
N LEU A 206 11.04 0.50 17.81
CA LEU A 206 12.44 0.15 18.11
C LEU A 206 13.41 0.52 16.99
N GLU A 207 12.97 0.51 15.73
CA GLU A 207 13.81 0.91 14.59
C GLU A 207 14.02 2.42 14.49
N THR A 208 13.08 3.23 15.00
CA THR A 208 13.09 4.69 14.90
C THR A 208 13.73 5.39 16.10
N GLN A 209 14.08 4.67 17.16
CA GLN A 209 14.83 5.17 18.32
C GLN A 209 16.34 5.19 18.04
#